data_dadc0fc1b5ea38c4394d1dfc6f2764e7
#
_entry.id   dadc0fc1b5ea38c4394d1dfc6f2764e7
#
_cell.length_a   1.000
_cell.length_b   1.000
_cell.length_c   1.000
_cell.angle_alpha   90.00
_cell.angle_beta   90.00
_cell.angle_gamma   90.00
#
_symmetry.space_group_name_H-M   'P 1'
#
loop_
_entity.id
_entity.type
_entity.pdbx_description
1 polymer ?
#
loop_
_entity_poly.entity_id
_entity_poly.type
_entity_poly.pdbx_seq_one_letter_code
_entity_poly.pdbx_strand_id
1 'polypeptide(L)'
;MDLKGKKIVLGLSGGVACYKAAELCRSLVKEGASVQVVMTEAATHFIGTVTMQALSGQTVFTDQWDPRMANNMAHIDLTRDADAILVAPCSADFIRKLAHGACDDLLSTLCVARPRRVPLLAAPAMNVEMWENPATQRNVKQLVEDGICLFGPAAGSQACGETGLGRMLEPEELVEELIASFQHKVLAGRRVLITAGPTFEPIDPVRGITNLSSGKMGYAVARAAREAGAEVTLVSGPTSLSTPHGVRRIDVLTAQQMHDAVMAGVGGQHVFIGVAAVADWRVANASGQKIKKQEGGGAPQLEFVQNADILASVAATTSLSGWPYCVGFAAESENLMEFGAAKRERKGIPLLVGNIGPQTFGQDENTIILFDESGHTVLPRADKLSLARQLVSEIAKRLEQRSLLT
;
A
#
# COMPACT_ATOMS: atom_id res chain seq x y z
N MET A 1 3.18 1.98 -14.45
CA MET A 1 1.92 2.73 -14.73
C MET A 1 0.75 1.81 -14.49
N ASP A 2 0.21 1.86 -13.30
CA ASP A 2 -0.78 0.90 -12.81
C ASP A 2 -2.21 1.19 -13.29
N LEU A 3 -2.45 2.39 -13.83
CA LEU A 3 -3.74 2.81 -14.38
C LEU A 3 -3.72 2.95 -15.91
N LYS A 4 -2.71 2.37 -16.58
CA LYS A 4 -2.61 2.43 -18.05
C LYS A 4 -3.87 1.92 -18.73
N GLY A 5 -4.47 2.76 -19.57
CA GLY A 5 -5.69 2.45 -20.32
C GLY A 5 -7.00 2.54 -19.51
N LYS A 6 -6.94 2.89 -18.20
CA LYS A 6 -8.13 3.13 -17.40
C LYS A 6 -8.74 4.49 -17.68
N LYS A 7 -10.06 4.54 -17.72
CA LYS A 7 -10.87 5.76 -17.86
C LYS A 7 -11.49 6.11 -16.50
N ILE A 8 -11.04 7.20 -15.91
CA ILE A 8 -11.48 7.66 -14.58
C ILE A 8 -12.30 8.93 -14.73
N VAL A 9 -13.51 8.93 -14.20
CA VAL A 9 -14.26 10.17 -14.01
C VAL A 9 -13.87 10.73 -12.64
N LEU A 10 -13.23 11.90 -12.63
CA LEU A 10 -12.86 12.62 -11.43
C LEU A 10 -13.90 13.72 -11.18
N GLY A 11 -14.76 13.47 -10.17
CA GLY A 11 -15.77 14.40 -9.73
C GLY A 11 -15.23 15.33 -8.64
N LEU A 12 -15.44 16.65 -8.77
CA LEU A 12 -15.11 17.62 -7.73
C LEU A 12 -16.37 18.24 -7.15
N SER A 13 -16.59 18.10 -5.85
CA SER A 13 -17.58 18.89 -5.12
C SER A 13 -16.93 20.09 -4.41
N GLY A 14 -17.73 21.05 -3.95
CA GLY A 14 -17.21 22.29 -3.36
C GLY A 14 -16.52 22.08 -2.02
N GLY A 15 -15.30 22.59 -1.90
CA GLY A 15 -14.51 22.59 -0.68
C GLY A 15 -13.06 23.00 -0.92
N VAL A 16 -12.41 23.51 0.14
CA VAL A 16 -11.01 23.96 0.05
C VAL A 16 -10.07 22.87 -0.47
N ALA A 17 -10.35 21.60 -0.20
CA ALA A 17 -9.55 20.46 -0.66
C ALA A 17 -9.51 20.29 -2.19
N CYS A 18 -10.25 21.09 -2.98
CA CYS A 18 -10.15 21.13 -4.45
C CYS A 18 -8.72 21.42 -4.94
N TYR A 19 -7.88 22.10 -4.17
CA TYR A 19 -6.49 22.32 -4.57
C TYR A 19 -5.72 20.99 -4.69
N LYS A 20 -6.02 20.00 -3.84
CA LYS A 20 -5.41 18.66 -3.93
C LYS A 20 -5.92 17.88 -5.15
N ALA A 21 -7.14 18.14 -5.61
CA ALA A 21 -7.68 17.48 -6.79
C ALA A 21 -6.89 17.81 -8.08
N ALA A 22 -6.23 18.96 -8.13
CA ALA A 22 -5.34 19.30 -9.23
C ALA A 22 -4.11 18.37 -9.29
N GLU A 23 -3.49 18.12 -8.14
CA GLU A 23 -2.36 17.20 -8.03
C GLU A 23 -2.79 15.74 -8.22
N LEU A 24 -3.94 15.37 -7.66
CA LEU A 24 -4.55 14.06 -7.90
C LEU A 24 -4.79 13.81 -9.39
N CYS A 25 -5.41 14.75 -10.10
CA CYS A 25 -5.63 14.66 -11.55
C CYS A 25 -4.31 14.41 -12.29
N ARG A 26 -3.28 15.21 -12.00
CA ARG A 26 -1.95 15.06 -12.59
C ARG A 26 -1.32 13.70 -12.29
N SER A 27 -1.45 13.21 -11.05
CA SER A 27 -0.90 11.92 -10.62
C SER A 27 -1.62 10.75 -11.31
N LEU A 28 -2.95 10.80 -11.47
CA LEU A 28 -3.71 9.81 -12.21
C LEU A 28 -3.30 9.75 -13.70
N VAL A 29 -3.12 10.91 -14.34
CA VAL A 29 -2.64 10.98 -15.74
C VAL A 29 -1.22 10.43 -15.84
N LYS A 30 -0.32 10.71 -14.88
CA LYS A 30 1.04 10.18 -14.83
C LYS A 30 1.05 8.64 -14.66
N GLU A 31 0.07 8.08 -13.96
CA GLU A 31 -0.14 6.63 -13.85
C GLU A 31 -0.77 6.00 -15.11
N GLY A 32 -1.03 6.80 -16.14
CA GLY A 32 -1.52 6.36 -17.45
C GLY A 32 -3.03 6.30 -17.60
N ALA A 33 -3.78 6.87 -16.65
CA ALA A 33 -5.23 7.00 -16.76
C ALA A 33 -5.64 8.12 -17.74
N SER A 34 -6.76 7.92 -18.44
CA SER A 34 -7.52 9.01 -19.07
C SER A 34 -8.46 9.58 -17.99
N VAL A 35 -8.32 10.86 -17.66
CA VAL A 35 -9.07 11.50 -16.58
C VAL A 35 -10.08 12.47 -17.15
N GLN A 36 -11.37 12.16 -17.00
CA GLN A 36 -12.48 13.05 -17.34
C GLN A 36 -12.93 13.78 -16.09
N VAL A 37 -12.78 15.11 -16.09
CA VAL A 37 -13.17 15.92 -14.93
C VAL A 37 -14.59 16.42 -15.07
N VAL A 38 -15.37 16.28 -13.97
CA VAL A 38 -16.70 16.84 -13.80
C VAL A 38 -16.77 17.60 -12.49
N MET A 39 -17.25 18.84 -12.51
CA MET A 39 -17.25 19.71 -11.33
C MET A 39 -18.68 20.20 -11.05
N THR A 40 -19.02 20.21 -9.75
CA THR A 40 -20.23 20.95 -9.33
C THR A 40 -19.99 22.46 -9.43
N GLU A 41 -21.05 23.25 -9.50
CA GLU A 41 -20.95 24.71 -9.44
C GLU A 41 -20.14 25.17 -8.22
N ALA A 42 -20.42 24.59 -7.05
CA ALA A 42 -19.68 24.88 -5.82
C ALA A 42 -18.16 24.63 -5.96
N ALA A 43 -17.73 23.63 -6.70
CA ALA A 43 -16.30 23.34 -6.91
C ALA A 43 -15.62 24.45 -7.73
N THR A 44 -16.32 25.09 -8.65
CA THR A 44 -15.77 26.15 -9.49
C THR A 44 -15.37 27.41 -8.72
N HIS A 45 -15.90 27.60 -7.50
CA HIS A 45 -15.47 28.69 -6.61
C HIS A 45 -14.11 28.42 -5.95
N PHE A 46 -13.64 27.17 -5.91
CA PHE A 46 -12.38 26.81 -5.26
C PHE A 46 -11.24 26.53 -6.26
N ILE A 47 -11.58 26.07 -7.48
CA ILE A 47 -10.60 25.83 -8.54
C ILE A 47 -11.24 26.07 -9.91
N GLY A 48 -10.51 26.73 -10.80
CA GLY A 48 -11.00 27.03 -12.14
C GLY A 48 -11.04 25.81 -13.06
N THR A 49 -12.06 25.73 -13.91
CA THR A 49 -12.20 24.68 -14.95
C THR A 49 -11.00 24.63 -15.88
N VAL A 50 -10.41 25.82 -16.20
CA VAL A 50 -9.23 25.94 -17.08
C VAL A 50 -8.03 25.17 -16.49
N THR A 51 -7.81 25.27 -15.18
CA THR A 51 -6.75 24.51 -14.49
C THR A 51 -6.95 23.01 -14.65
N MET A 52 -8.15 22.54 -14.37
CA MET A 52 -8.46 21.09 -14.46
C MET A 52 -8.41 20.59 -15.90
N GLN A 53 -8.82 21.39 -16.89
CA GLN A 53 -8.71 21.06 -18.30
C GLN A 53 -7.23 20.95 -18.74
N ALA A 54 -6.39 21.88 -18.31
CA ALA A 54 -4.96 21.86 -18.63
C ALA A 54 -4.26 20.63 -18.04
N LEU A 55 -4.65 20.19 -16.83
CA LEU A 55 -4.05 19.04 -16.15
C LEU A 55 -4.54 17.69 -16.68
N SER A 56 -5.83 17.58 -17.02
CA SER A 56 -6.42 16.34 -17.54
C SER A 56 -6.20 16.16 -19.05
N GLY A 57 -5.98 17.26 -19.77
CA GLY A 57 -5.99 17.27 -21.25
C GLY A 57 -7.37 17.00 -21.86
N GLN A 58 -8.44 17.01 -21.04
CA GLN A 58 -9.81 16.72 -21.45
C GLN A 58 -10.72 17.92 -21.13
N THR A 59 -11.81 18.05 -21.89
CA THR A 59 -12.84 19.06 -21.60
C THR A 59 -13.43 18.83 -20.21
N VAL A 60 -13.54 19.90 -19.41
CA VAL A 60 -14.20 19.85 -18.10
C VAL A 60 -15.68 20.16 -18.27
N PHE A 61 -16.54 19.36 -17.64
CA PHE A 61 -17.99 19.57 -17.64
C PHE A 61 -18.47 20.03 -16.27
N THR A 62 -19.37 21.02 -16.27
CA THR A 62 -19.95 21.62 -15.05
C THR A 62 -21.48 21.62 -15.08
N ASP A 63 -22.07 21.48 -16.26
CA ASP A 63 -23.50 21.60 -16.48
C ASP A 63 -24.04 20.37 -17.24
N GLN A 64 -25.20 19.88 -16.81
CA GLN A 64 -25.89 18.77 -17.47
C GLN A 64 -26.45 19.15 -18.87
N TRP A 65 -26.60 20.44 -19.12
CA TRP A 65 -27.12 21.00 -20.36
C TRP A 65 -26.02 21.52 -21.30
N ASP A 66 -24.78 21.09 -21.09
CA ASP A 66 -23.65 21.51 -21.88
C ASP A 66 -23.86 21.19 -23.37
N PRO A 67 -23.89 22.19 -24.26
CA PRO A 67 -24.19 21.99 -25.69
C PRO A 67 -23.07 21.23 -26.46
N ARG A 68 -21.91 21.04 -25.85
CA ARG A 68 -20.81 20.24 -26.41
C ARG A 68 -21.12 18.75 -26.42
N MET A 69 -22.12 18.30 -25.67
CA MET A 69 -22.62 16.92 -25.69
C MET A 69 -23.69 16.74 -26.77
N ALA A 70 -23.36 15.94 -27.77
CA ALA A 70 -24.15 15.83 -29.01
C ALA A 70 -25.61 15.36 -28.81
N ASN A 71 -25.90 14.62 -27.74
CA ASN A 71 -27.21 14.02 -27.45
C ASN A 71 -27.86 14.54 -26.17
N ASN A 72 -27.28 15.53 -25.53
CA ASN A 72 -27.70 16.07 -24.21
C ASN A 72 -27.82 15.02 -23.09
N MET A 73 -27.07 13.90 -23.22
CA MET A 73 -27.06 12.81 -22.23
C MET A 73 -25.66 12.68 -21.59
N ALA A 74 -25.07 13.82 -21.20
CA ALA A 74 -23.72 13.87 -20.62
C ALA A 74 -23.53 12.84 -19.48
N HIS A 75 -24.52 12.71 -18.59
CA HIS A 75 -24.48 11.80 -17.45
C HIS A 75 -24.37 10.32 -17.85
N ILE A 76 -24.86 9.93 -19.03
CA ILE A 76 -24.76 8.57 -19.56
C ILE A 76 -23.42 8.39 -20.28
N ASP A 77 -23.10 9.30 -21.19
CA ASP A 77 -21.92 9.15 -22.06
C ASP A 77 -20.62 9.24 -21.28
N LEU A 78 -20.52 10.10 -20.26
CA LEU A 78 -19.35 10.24 -19.41
C LEU A 78 -19.09 8.99 -18.52
N THR A 79 -20.12 8.20 -18.24
CA THR A 79 -20.01 7.01 -17.38
C THR A 79 -19.99 5.69 -18.11
N ARG A 80 -20.46 5.65 -19.38
CA ARG A 80 -20.63 4.42 -20.14
C ARG A 80 -19.36 3.59 -20.25
N ASP A 81 -18.25 4.24 -20.53
CA ASP A 81 -16.94 3.61 -20.72
C ASP A 81 -15.98 3.86 -19.55
N ALA A 82 -16.47 4.40 -18.45
CA ALA A 82 -15.65 4.61 -17.27
C ALA A 82 -15.29 3.29 -16.58
N ASP A 83 -14.05 3.20 -16.09
CA ASP A 83 -13.61 2.11 -15.23
C ASP A 83 -13.92 2.39 -13.75
N ALA A 84 -13.93 3.67 -13.36
CA ALA A 84 -14.33 4.12 -12.02
C ALA A 84 -14.76 5.59 -12.02
N ILE A 85 -15.59 5.96 -11.04
CA ILE A 85 -15.89 7.34 -10.69
C ILE A 85 -15.29 7.61 -9.32
N LEU A 86 -14.42 8.60 -9.20
CA LEU A 86 -13.83 9.07 -7.95
C LEU A 86 -14.28 10.50 -7.67
N VAL A 87 -15.05 10.70 -6.61
CA VAL A 87 -15.46 12.04 -6.15
C VAL A 87 -14.44 12.51 -5.10
N ALA A 88 -13.58 13.43 -5.48
CA ALA A 88 -12.51 13.98 -4.64
C ALA A 88 -12.27 15.49 -4.92
N PRO A 89 -12.59 16.37 -3.99
CA PRO A 89 -13.20 16.13 -2.68
C PRO A 89 -14.69 15.76 -2.76
N CYS A 90 -15.17 14.99 -1.76
CA CYS A 90 -16.57 14.71 -1.53
C CYS A 90 -17.03 15.45 -0.27
N SER A 91 -17.75 16.55 -0.44
CA SER A 91 -18.26 17.38 0.68
C SER A 91 -19.43 16.71 1.41
N ALA A 92 -19.75 17.19 2.61
CA ALA A 92 -20.90 16.72 3.37
C ALA A 92 -22.22 16.84 2.58
N ASP A 93 -22.41 17.94 1.81
CA ASP A 93 -23.54 18.09 0.93
C ASP A 93 -23.56 17.04 -0.17
N PHE A 94 -22.42 16.78 -0.79
CA PHE A 94 -22.33 15.78 -1.85
C PHE A 94 -22.55 14.35 -1.32
N ILE A 95 -22.03 14.03 -0.12
CA ILE A 95 -22.35 12.77 0.59
C ILE A 95 -23.88 12.63 0.78
N ARG A 96 -24.55 13.71 1.21
CA ARG A 96 -26.03 13.74 1.33
C ARG A 96 -26.70 13.47 -0.02
N LYS A 97 -26.24 14.13 -1.09
CA LYS A 97 -26.80 13.93 -2.44
C LYS A 97 -26.69 12.47 -2.87
N LEU A 98 -25.52 11.85 -2.70
CA LEU A 98 -25.32 10.44 -3.03
C LEU A 98 -26.22 9.52 -2.18
N ALA A 99 -26.32 9.74 -0.87
CA ALA A 99 -27.12 8.92 0.04
C ALA A 99 -28.63 8.96 -0.24
N HIS A 100 -29.11 10.05 -0.85
CA HIS A 100 -30.53 10.23 -1.18
C HIS A 100 -30.83 10.11 -2.68
N GLY A 101 -29.85 9.76 -3.51
CA GLY A 101 -30.04 9.61 -4.94
C GLY A 101 -30.41 10.91 -5.65
N ALA A 102 -29.90 12.06 -5.20
CA ALA A 102 -30.19 13.36 -5.80
C ALA A 102 -29.60 13.43 -7.23
N CYS A 103 -30.33 14.06 -8.14
CA CYS A 103 -29.95 14.24 -9.55
C CYS A 103 -30.18 15.71 -9.95
N ASP A 104 -29.72 16.65 -9.12
CA ASP A 104 -29.95 18.08 -9.28
C ASP A 104 -28.76 18.82 -9.93
N ASP A 105 -27.64 18.14 -10.15
CA ASP A 105 -26.49 18.60 -10.94
C ASP A 105 -25.90 17.44 -11.78
N LEU A 106 -25.01 17.78 -12.72
CA LEU A 106 -24.39 16.80 -13.61
C LEU A 106 -23.66 15.68 -12.84
N LEU A 107 -22.87 16.05 -11.82
CA LEU A 107 -22.04 15.09 -11.08
C LEU A 107 -22.92 14.12 -10.26
N SER A 108 -23.93 14.60 -9.58
CA SER A 108 -24.86 13.74 -8.84
C SER A 108 -25.67 12.85 -9.78
N THR A 109 -26.15 13.39 -10.90
CA THR A 109 -26.90 12.63 -11.92
C THR A 109 -26.06 11.51 -12.53
N LEU A 110 -24.80 11.78 -12.89
CA LEU A 110 -23.92 10.74 -13.44
C LEU A 110 -23.57 9.64 -12.43
N CYS A 111 -23.45 10.00 -11.15
CA CYS A 111 -23.23 9.01 -10.07
C CYS A 111 -24.41 8.04 -9.95
N VAL A 112 -25.64 8.54 -10.07
CA VAL A 112 -26.86 7.70 -10.02
C VAL A 112 -27.05 6.90 -11.33
N ALA A 113 -26.75 7.51 -12.48
CA ALA A 113 -26.92 6.88 -13.79
C ALA A 113 -25.82 5.88 -14.17
N ARG A 114 -24.73 5.79 -13.40
CA ARG A 114 -23.59 4.93 -13.72
C ARG A 114 -23.98 3.47 -13.91
N PRO A 115 -23.36 2.75 -14.86
CA PRO A 115 -23.52 1.31 -14.94
C PRO A 115 -23.07 0.61 -13.63
N ARG A 116 -23.78 -0.42 -13.19
CA ARG A 116 -23.47 -1.14 -11.92
C ARG A 116 -22.03 -1.68 -11.84
N ARG A 117 -21.42 -1.97 -12.99
CA ARG A 117 -20.00 -2.43 -13.07
C ARG A 117 -18.99 -1.34 -12.77
N VAL A 118 -19.39 -0.06 -12.82
CA VAL A 118 -18.51 1.08 -12.58
C VAL A 118 -18.55 1.42 -11.09
N PRO A 119 -17.46 1.17 -10.34
CA PRO A 119 -17.40 1.50 -8.93
C PRO A 119 -17.48 3.02 -8.73
N LEU A 120 -18.19 3.42 -7.69
CA LEU A 120 -18.22 4.79 -7.20
C LEU A 120 -17.43 4.87 -5.90
N LEU A 121 -16.46 5.78 -5.90
CA LEU A 121 -15.49 5.97 -4.83
C LEU A 121 -15.60 7.42 -4.37
N ALA A 122 -15.59 7.66 -3.08
CA ALA A 122 -15.72 9.00 -2.54
C ALA A 122 -14.63 9.31 -1.50
N ALA A 123 -13.98 10.45 -1.65
CA ALA A 123 -12.96 10.95 -0.73
C ALA A 123 -13.54 12.10 0.13
N PRO A 124 -14.05 11.83 1.34
CA PRO A 124 -14.65 12.84 2.20
C PRO A 124 -13.68 13.96 2.53
N ALA A 125 -14.20 15.22 2.48
CA ALA A 125 -13.44 16.41 2.82
C ALA A 125 -14.35 17.45 3.47
N MET A 126 -14.19 17.67 4.77
CA MET A 126 -14.95 18.62 5.55
C MET A 126 -14.27 18.89 6.89
N ASN A 127 -14.77 19.82 7.65
CA ASN A 127 -14.32 20.08 9.00
C ASN A 127 -14.76 18.94 9.95
N VAL A 128 -14.09 18.79 11.11
CA VAL A 128 -14.32 17.71 12.06
C VAL A 128 -15.77 17.69 12.59
N GLU A 129 -16.33 18.85 12.93
CA GLU A 129 -17.69 18.95 13.45
C GLU A 129 -18.73 18.52 12.39
N MET A 130 -18.47 18.85 11.13
CA MET A 130 -19.31 18.39 10.01
C MET A 130 -19.18 16.88 9.80
N TRP A 131 -17.99 16.33 9.98
CA TRP A 131 -17.76 14.89 9.85
C TRP A 131 -18.46 14.12 10.99
N GLU A 132 -18.31 14.57 12.23
CA GLU A 132 -18.90 13.93 13.42
C GLU A 132 -20.41 14.16 13.54
N ASN A 133 -20.97 15.07 12.74
CA ASN A 133 -22.39 15.37 12.80
C ASN A 133 -23.24 14.09 12.52
N PRO A 134 -24.22 13.78 13.39
CA PRO A 134 -25.05 12.58 13.23
C PRO A 134 -25.72 12.43 11.85
N ALA A 135 -26.08 13.55 11.19
CA ALA A 135 -26.66 13.50 9.86
C ALA A 135 -25.63 13.04 8.82
N THR A 136 -24.39 13.56 8.91
CA THR A 136 -23.28 13.12 8.04
C THR A 136 -22.97 11.65 8.25
N GLN A 137 -22.89 11.19 9.50
CA GLN A 137 -22.58 9.79 9.80
C GLN A 137 -23.69 8.83 9.33
N ARG A 138 -24.98 9.22 9.40
CA ARG A 138 -26.06 8.42 8.80
C ARG A 138 -25.92 8.31 7.29
N ASN A 139 -25.59 9.41 6.61
CA ASN A 139 -25.40 9.41 5.17
C ASN A 139 -24.15 8.58 4.77
N VAL A 140 -23.06 8.68 5.51
CA VAL A 140 -21.85 7.86 5.33
C VAL A 140 -22.17 6.38 5.44
N LYS A 141 -22.93 5.99 6.47
CA LYS A 141 -23.37 4.60 6.65
C LYS A 141 -24.21 4.12 5.45
N GLN A 142 -25.14 4.95 4.97
CA GLN A 142 -25.95 4.64 3.80
C GLN A 142 -25.08 4.44 2.55
N LEU A 143 -24.07 5.28 2.33
CA LEU A 143 -23.15 5.10 1.18
C LEU A 143 -22.44 3.75 1.22
N VAL A 144 -21.98 3.32 2.39
CA VAL A 144 -21.31 2.02 2.56
C VAL A 144 -22.28 0.87 2.30
N GLU A 145 -23.53 0.96 2.79
CA GLU A 145 -24.58 -0.04 2.54
C GLU A 145 -24.97 -0.12 1.06
N ASP A 146 -24.92 1.01 0.34
CA ASP A 146 -25.14 1.09 -1.11
C ASP A 146 -23.93 0.63 -1.95
N GLY A 147 -22.83 0.19 -1.29
CA GLY A 147 -21.61 -0.31 -1.94
C GLY A 147 -20.69 0.78 -2.49
N ILE A 148 -20.82 2.03 -2.02
CA ILE A 148 -19.91 3.11 -2.34
C ILE A 148 -18.68 3.00 -1.44
N CYS A 149 -17.48 2.96 -2.04
CA CYS A 149 -16.24 2.88 -1.28
C CYS A 149 -15.80 4.26 -0.81
N LEU A 150 -15.48 4.39 0.48
CA LEU A 150 -14.98 5.62 1.06
C LEU A 150 -13.46 5.56 1.21
N PHE A 151 -12.76 6.57 0.70
CA PHE A 151 -11.33 6.75 0.83
C PHE A 151 -11.02 7.84 1.87
N GLY A 152 -10.81 7.45 3.10
CA GLY A 152 -10.67 8.34 4.25
C GLY A 152 -12.00 8.60 4.99
N PRO A 153 -12.14 9.76 5.68
CA PRO A 153 -11.18 10.85 5.75
C PRO A 153 -9.98 10.54 6.65
N ALA A 154 -8.90 11.31 6.47
CA ALA A 154 -7.74 11.30 7.35
C ALA A 154 -7.96 12.21 8.56
N ALA A 155 -7.22 11.90 9.64
CA ALA A 155 -7.07 12.80 10.78
C ALA A 155 -5.97 13.84 10.53
N GLY A 156 -6.07 14.99 11.18
CA GLY A 156 -5.02 16.01 11.17
C GLY A 156 -5.54 17.43 11.33
N SER A 157 -4.62 18.40 11.24
CA SER A 157 -4.96 19.82 11.30
C SER A 157 -5.75 20.25 10.06
N GLN A 158 -6.79 21.03 10.25
CA GLN A 158 -7.71 21.51 9.22
C GLN A 158 -7.51 23.01 8.94
N ALA A 159 -8.01 23.51 7.83
CA ALA A 159 -7.85 24.90 7.42
C ALA A 159 -8.46 25.92 8.41
N CYS A 160 -9.46 25.51 9.19
CA CYS A 160 -10.09 26.31 10.23
C CYS A 160 -9.32 26.31 11.56
N GLY A 161 -8.19 25.56 11.68
CA GLY A 161 -7.36 25.46 12.88
C GLY A 161 -7.74 24.30 13.82
N GLU A 162 -8.81 23.57 13.54
CA GLU A 162 -9.23 22.38 14.29
C GLU A 162 -8.38 21.15 13.90
N THR A 163 -8.37 20.17 14.79
CA THR A 163 -7.67 18.90 14.56
C THR A 163 -8.61 17.73 14.80
N GLY A 164 -8.70 16.81 13.85
CA GLY A 164 -9.58 15.65 13.91
C GLY A 164 -9.76 14.98 12.57
N LEU A 165 -10.74 14.06 12.47
CA LEU A 165 -11.14 13.45 11.22
C LEU A 165 -11.87 14.46 10.32
N GLY A 166 -11.72 14.33 9.01
CA GLY A 166 -12.39 15.19 8.03
C GLY A 166 -11.49 15.63 6.89
N ARG A 167 -10.17 15.48 6.98
CA ARG A 167 -9.25 15.81 5.89
C ARG A 167 -9.35 14.79 4.75
N MET A 168 -9.41 15.29 3.53
CA MET A 168 -9.21 14.44 2.35
C MET A 168 -7.82 13.80 2.40
N LEU A 169 -7.73 12.53 2.08
CA LEU A 169 -6.46 11.84 1.88
C LEU A 169 -5.54 12.64 0.96
N GLU A 170 -4.22 12.40 1.08
CA GLU A 170 -3.27 13.02 0.16
C GLU A 170 -3.42 12.41 -1.25
N PRO A 171 -3.07 13.15 -2.31
CA PRO A 171 -3.23 12.69 -3.68
C PRO A 171 -2.60 11.33 -3.95
N GLU A 172 -1.42 11.06 -3.40
CA GLU A 172 -0.70 9.80 -3.54
C GLU A 172 -1.45 8.64 -2.87
N GLU A 173 -2.03 8.88 -1.69
CA GLU A 173 -2.86 7.90 -0.98
C GLU A 173 -4.12 7.56 -1.78
N LEU A 174 -4.78 8.57 -2.39
CA LEU A 174 -5.95 8.37 -3.24
C LEU A 174 -5.62 7.58 -4.51
N VAL A 175 -4.44 7.80 -5.08
CA VAL A 175 -3.95 7.01 -6.23
C VAL A 175 -3.74 5.56 -5.80
N GLU A 176 -3.10 5.30 -4.65
CA GLU A 176 -2.90 3.95 -4.12
C GLU A 176 -4.24 3.25 -3.84
N GLU A 177 -5.23 3.95 -3.26
CA GLU A 177 -6.56 3.43 -3.02
C GLU A 177 -7.29 3.07 -4.31
N LEU A 178 -7.22 3.95 -5.30
CA LEU A 178 -7.83 3.71 -6.61
C LEU A 178 -7.19 2.51 -7.31
N ILE A 179 -5.86 2.40 -7.31
CA ILE A 179 -5.14 1.24 -7.84
C ILE A 179 -5.57 -0.03 -7.10
N ALA A 180 -5.62 0.02 -5.77
CA ALA A 180 -6.04 -1.10 -4.94
C ALA A 180 -7.48 -1.54 -5.24
N SER A 181 -8.38 -0.60 -5.59
CA SER A 181 -9.78 -0.92 -5.92
C SER A 181 -9.92 -1.80 -7.17
N PHE A 182 -8.95 -1.77 -8.07
CA PHE A 182 -8.90 -2.62 -9.25
C PHE A 182 -8.25 -3.99 -9.03
N GLN A 183 -7.62 -4.20 -7.87
CA GLN A 183 -6.97 -5.48 -7.57
C GLN A 183 -7.95 -6.49 -6.98
N HIS A 184 -7.76 -7.77 -7.34
CA HIS A 184 -8.52 -8.87 -6.74
C HIS A 184 -8.20 -9.03 -5.25
N LYS A 185 -9.22 -9.13 -4.42
CA LYS A 185 -9.09 -9.21 -2.95
C LYS A 185 -8.82 -10.66 -2.48
N VAL A 186 -7.82 -11.31 -3.07
CA VAL A 186 -7.45 -12.71 -2.82
C VAL A 186 -6.98 -12.99 -1.39
N LEU A 187 -6.63 -11.97 -0.61
CA LEU A 187 -6.28 -12.06 0.81
C LEU A 187 -7.29 -11.36 1.72
N ALA A 188 -8.53 -11.13 1.26
CA ALA A 188 -9.57 -10.54 2.09
C ALA A 188 -9.74 -11.28 3.42
N GLY A 189 -9.79 -10.55 4.54
CA GLY A 189 -9.91 -11.11 5.89
C GLY A 189 -8.66 -11.82 6.43
N ARG A 190 -7.54 -11.80 5.70
CA ARG A 190 -6.25 -12.36 6.17
C ARG A 190 -5.40 -11.29 6.85
N ARG A 191 -4.69 -11.69 7.92
CA ARG A 191 -3.67 -10.88 8.59
C ARG A 191 -2.30 -11.34 8.15
N VAL A 192 -1.46 -10.39 7.70
CA VAL A 192 -0.12 -10.65 7.16
C VAL A 192 0.90 -9.84 7.93
N LEU A 193 1.90 -10.51 8.50
CA LEU A 193 3.04 -9.91 9.17
C LEU A 193 4.25 -9.99 8.24
N ILE A 194 4.90 -8.85 7.99
CA ILE A 194 6.00 -8.74 7.03
C ILE A 194 7.19 -8.09 7.71
N THR A 195 8.40 -8.58 7.48
CA THR A 195 9.63 -7.87 7.84
C THR A 195 10.28 -7.23 6.62
N ALA A 196 10.82 -6.02 6.75
CA ALA A 196 11.45 -5.29 5.66
C ALA A 196 12.65 -4.45 6.12
N GLY A 197 13.44 -3.98 5.16
CA GLY A 197 14.63 -3.17 5.41
C GLY A 197 15.81 -3.96 5.95
N PRO A 198 16.97 -3.30 6.15
CA PRO A 198 18.11 -3.87 6.84
C PRO A 198 17.93 -3.74 8.35
N THR A 199 18.65 -4.55 9.13
CA THR A 199 18.93 -4.23 10.53
C THR A 199 20.24 -3.46 10.65
N PHE A 200 20.39 -2.73 11.74
CA PHE A 200 21.60 -1.98 12.08
C PHE A 200 22.06 -2.42 13.48
N GLU A 201 23.24 -3.05 13.51
CA GLU A 201 23.82 -3.54 14.76
C GLU A 201 24.88 -2.55 15.25
N PRO A 202 24.63 -1.83 16.36
CA PRO A 202 25.53 -0.79 16.81
C PRO A 202 26.86 -1.36 17.30
N ILE A 203 27.97 -0.70 16.92
CA ILE A 203 29.32 -0.85 17.50
C ILE A 203 29.47 0.14 18.63
N ASP A 204 29.00 1.38 18.41
CA ASP A 204 28.90 2.47 19.36
C ASP A 204 27.75 3.42 18.93
N PRO A 205 27.43 4.50 19.65
CA PRO A 205 26.35 5.41 19.29
C PRO A 205 26.44 6.07 17.90
N VAL A 206 27.59 5.95 17.23
CA VAL A 206 27.86 6.62 15.94
C VAL A 206 28.08 5.62 14.80
N ARG A 207 28.52 4.39 15.09
CA ARG A 207 28.90 3.39 14.08
C ARG A 207 28.21 2.06 14.32
N GLY A 208 27.93 1.35 13.25
CA GLY A 208 27.31 0.02 13.31
C GLY A 208 27.53 -0.78 12.04
N ILE A 209 27.02 -2.00 12.05
CA ILE A 209 27.04 -2.96 10.96
C ILE A 209 25.63 -3.03 10.41
N THR A 210 25.49 -2.97 9.08
CA THR A 210 24.20 -3.07 8.40
C THR A 210 24.36 -3.73 7.03
N ASN A 211 23.24 -4.17 6.46
CA ASN A 211 23.16 -4.66 5.09
C ASN A 211 22.87 -3.53 4.10
N LEU A 212 23.24 -3.69 2.84
CA LEU A 212 22.98 -2.73 1.75
C LEU A 212 21.54 -2.80 1.21
N SER A 213 20.62 -3.43 1.93
CA SER A 213 19.23 -3.53 1.51
C SER A 213 18.53 -2.17 1.59
N SER A 214 17.84 -1.80 0.52
CA SER A 214 17.01 -0.58 0.50
C SER A 214 15.61 -0.77 1.10
N GLY A 215 15.19 -2.00 1.40
CA GLY A 215 13.83 -2.33 1.85
C GLY A 215 12.76 -2.36 0.75
N LYS A 216 13.05 -1.90 -0.47
CA LYS A 216 12.07 -1.75 -1.56
C LYS A 216 11.20 -2.98 -1.80
N MET A 217 11.77 -4.20 -1.78
CA MET A 217 11.00 -5.43 -2.01
C MET A 217 9.99 -5.71 -0.89
N GLY A 218 10.39 -5.57 0.37
CA GLY A 218 9.49 -5.78 1.52
C GLY A 218 8.34 -4.77 1.53
N TYR A 219 8.60 -3.51 1.18
CA TYR A 219 7.57 -2.49 1.04
C TYR A 219 6.63 -2.76 -0.14
N ALA A 220 7.15 -3.24 -1.26
CA ALA A 220 6.33 -3.66 -2.41
C ALA A 220 5.42 -4.85 -2.03
N VAL A 221 5.93 -5.84 -1.28
CA VAL A 221 5.14 -6.97 -0.78
C VAL A 221 4.05 -6.51 0.20
N ALA A 222 4.37 -5.56 1.10
CA ALA A 222 3.40 -5.00 2.03
C ALA A 222 2.27 -4.27 1.29
N ARG A 223 2.61 -3.46 0.29
CA ARG A 223 1.65 -2.79 -0.59
C ARG A 223 0.79 -3.80 -1.35
N ALA A 224 1.39 -4.79 -1.99
CA ALA A 224 0.67 -5.80 -2.77
C ALA A 224 -0.27 -6.65 -1.89
N ALA A 225 0.14 -7.02 -0.68
CA ALA A 225 -0.71 -7.74 0.26
C ALA A 225 -1.92 -6.91 0.72
N ARG A 226 -1.71 -5.60 0.98
CA ARG A 226 -2.79 -4.66 1.29
C ARG A 226 -3.73 -4.46 0.10
N GLU A 227 -3.21 -4.28 -1.10
CA GLU A 227 -4.00 -4.21 -2.35
C GLU A 227 -4.86 -5.47 -2.55
N ALA A 228 -4.34 -6.64 -2.15
CA ALA A 228 -5.06 -7.92 -2.16
C ALA A 228 -6.09 -8.08 -1.02
N GLY A 229 -6.28 -7.07 -0.17
CA GLY A 229 -7.30 -7.04 0.87
C GLY A 229 -6.85 -7.57 2.23
N ALA A 230 -5.56 -7.79 2.45
CA ALA A 230 -5.04 -8.20 3.76
C ALA A 230 -4.95 -7.01 4.74
N GLU A 231 -5.07 -7.33 6.03
CA GLU A 231 -4.61 -6.46 7.11
C GLU A 231 -3.10 -6.68 7.29
N VAL A 232 -2.29 -5.65 7.02
CA VAL A 232 -0.84 -5.78 6.95
C VAL A 232 -0.15 -5.07 8.11
N THR A 233 0.72 -5.80 8.82
CA THR A 233 1.70 -5.25 9.75
C THR A 233 3.10 -5.41 9.18
N LEU A 234 3.83 -4.30 9.06
CA LEU A 234 5.18 -4.22 8.52
C LEU A 234 6.17 -3.87 9.65
N VAL A 235 7.02 -4.82 10.04
CA VAL A 235 8.15 -4.58 10.96
C VAL A 235 9.34 -4.17 10.11
N SER A 236 9.75 -2.91 10.21
CA SER A 236 10.76 -2.32 9.34
C SER A 236 12.02 -1.92 10.07
N GLY A 237 13.16 -2.40 9.59
CA GLY A 237 14.45 -1.81 9.88
C GLY A 237 14.60 -0.43 9.22
N PRO A 238 15.72 0.28 9.44
CA PRO A 238 15.93 1.66 8.95
C PRO A 238 15.80 1.76 7.43
N THR A 239 14.95 2.65 6.98
CA THR A 239 14.76 2.97 5.55
C THR A 239 14.16 4.36 5.39
N SER A 240 14.38 5.00 4.24
CA SER A 240 13.75 6.26 3.84
C SER A 240 12.42 6.08 3.10
N LEU A 241 11.93 4.84 2.94
CA LEU A 241 10.71 4.57 2.21
C LEU A 241 9.48 4.99 3.01
N SER A 242 8.53 5.62 2.34
CA SER A 242 7.21 5.92 2.90
C SER A 242 6.44 4.63 3.14
N THR A 243 5.67 4.59 4.23
CA THR A 243 4.78 3.46 4.52
C THR A 243 3.66 3.43 3.48
N PRO A 244 3.38 2.29 2.82
CA PRO A 244 2.23 2.19 1.94
C PRO A 244 0.93 2.49 2.68
N HIS A 245 -0.01 3.17 2.04
CA HIS A 245 -1.28 3.55 2.65
C HIS A 245 -2.02 2.33 3.23
N GLY A 246 -2.58 2.47 4.42
CA GLY A 246 -3.32 1.39 5.10
C GLY A 246 -2.45 0.25 5.68
N VAL A 247 -1.12 0.36 5.67
CA VAL A 247 -0.19 -0.59 6.29
C VAL A 247 0.21 -0.08 7.67
N ARG A 248 0.07 -0.93 8.71
CA ARG A 248 0.59 -0.64 10.04
C ARG A 248 2.08 -0.90 10.10
N ARG A 249 2.89 0.14 10.32
CA ARG A 249 4.34 0.03 10.44
C ARG A 249 4.79 0.01 11.89
N ILE A 250 5.78 -0.84 12.19
CA ILE A 250 6.52 -0.89 13.45
C ILE A 250 8.00 -0.70 13.11
N ASP A 251 8.58 0.40 13.56
CA ASP A 251 10.00 0.69 13.33
C ASP A 251 10.86 -0.01 14.37
N VAL A 252 11.94 -0.63 13.89
CA VAL A 252 12.96 -1.29 14.71
C VAL A 252 14.34 -0.93 14.18
N LEU A 253 15.37 -1.09 15.00
CA LEU A 253 16.74 -0.81 14.61
C LEU A 253 17.57 -2.09 14.46
N THR A 254 17.55 -2.95 15.48
CA THR A 254 18.41 -4.15 15.55
C THR A 254 17.67 -5.43 15.20
N ALA A 255 18.43 -6.49 14.90
CA ALA A 255 17.88 -7.83 14.71
C ALA A 255 17.10 -8.31 15.94
N GLN A 256 17.57 -8.01 17.14
CA GLN A 256 16.87 -8.39 18.37
C GLN A 256 15.52 -7.67 18.49
N GLN A 257 15.47 -6.35 18.22
CA GLN A 257 14.21 -5.61 18.24
C GLN A 257 13.23 -6.12 17.18
N MET A 258 13.75 -6.47 15.99
CA MET A 258 12.92 -7.05 14.92
C MET A 258 12.36 -8.41 15.35
N HIS A 259 13.20 -9.28 15.93
CA HIS A 259 12.77 -10.57 16.46
C HIS A 259 11.68 -10.40 17.52
N ASP A 260 11.87 -9.53 18.50
CA ASP A 260 10.92 -9.31 19.59
C ASP A 260 9.59 -8.75 19.06
N ALA A 261 9.61 -7.79 18.13
CA ALA A 261 8.42 -7.23 17.50
C ALA A 261 7.66 -8.32 16.69
N VAL A 262 8.38 -9.17 15.95
CA VAL A 262 7.78 -10.28 15.21
C VAL A 262 7.15 -11.29 16.15
N MET A 263 7.86 -11.74 17.20
CA MET A 263 7.35 -12.73 18.14
C MET A 263 6.16 -12.22 18.94
N ALA A 264 6.13 -10.94 19.28
CA ALA A 264 4.98 -10.31 19.92
C ALA A 264 3.75 -10.21 18.99
N GLY A 265 3.99 -10.05 17.66
CA GLY A 265 2.92 -9.84 16.68
C GLY A 265 2.49 -11.08 15.91
N VAL A 266 3.22 -12.20 15.98
CA VAL A 266 3.00 -13.39 15.13
C VAL A 266 1.73 -14.18 15.52
N GLY A 267 1.33 -14.08 16.77
CA GLY A 267 0.11 -14.74 17.25
C GLY A 267 -1.13 -14.28 16.49
N GLY A 268 -1.86 -15.22 15.91
CA GLY A 268 -3.07 -14.95 15.15
C GLY A 268 -2.86 -14.41 13.73
N GLN A 269 -1.61 -14.36 13.23
CA GLN A 269 -1.35 -14.05 11.82
C GLN A 269 -1.67 -15.26 10.94
N HIS A 270 -2.15 -14.97 9.71
CA HIS A 270 -2.38 -16.03 8.71
C HIS A 270 -1.15 -16.27 7.84
N VAL A 271 -0.35 -15.22 7.60
CA VAL A 271 0.89 -15.29 6.80
C VAL A 271 2.00 -14.52 7.49
N PHE A 272 3.20 -15.07 7.49
CA PHE A 272 4.43 -14.37 7.82
C PHE A 272 5.34 -14.34 6.59
N ILE A 273 5.87 -13.17 6.24
CA ILE A 273 6.78 -13.00 5.11
C ILE A 273 8.06 -12.33 5.59
N GLY A 274 9.13 -13.10 5.68
CA GLY A 274 10.45 -12.62 6.10
C GLY A 274 11.26 -12.08 4.92
N VAL A 275 11.19 -10.76 4.67
CA VAL A 275 11.89 -10.09 3.55
C VAL A 275 13.09 -9.27 4.03
N ALA A 276 13.14 -8.92 5.32
CA ALA A 276 14.21 -8.11 5.88
C ALA A 276 15.60 -8.72 5.66
N ALA A 277 16.58 -7.86 5.42
CA ALA A 277 17.99 -8.23 5.43
C ALA A 277 18.54 -8.11 6.86
N VAL A 278 18.32 -9.15 7.64
CA VAL A 278 18.74 -9.22 9.04
C VAL A 278 20.24 -9.55 9.09
N ALA A 279 21.01 -8.82 9.92
CA ALA A 279 22.40 -9.15 10.15
C ALA A 279 22.52 -10.48 10.94
N ASP A 280 23.34 -11.42 10.46
CA ASP A 280 23.58 -12.69 11.13
C ASP A 280 24.32 -12.53 12.46
N TRP A 281 25.07 -11.44 12.61
CA TRP A 281 25.97 -11.17 13.74
C TRP A 281 25.75 -9.78 14.31
N ARG A 282 25.92 -9.64 15.63
CA ARG A 282 25.99 -8.36 16.32
C ARG A 282 27.26 -8.28 17.14
N VAL A 283 27.66 -7.07 17.54
CA VAL A 283 28.79 -6.86 18.42
C VAL A 283 28.36 -7.15 19.86
N ALA A 284 29.04 -8.10 20.52
CA ALA A 284 28.75 -8.49 21.92
C ALA A 284 29.14 -7.40 22.90
N ASN A 285 30.25 -6.73 22.61
CA ASN A 285 30.86 -5.68 23.45
C ASN A 285 30.62 -4.26 22.90
N ALA A 286 29.39 -4.02 22.37
CA ALA A 286 29.01 -2.68 21.87
C ALA A 286 29.21 -1.61 22.96
N SER A 287 29.85 -0.50 22.60
CA SER A 287 30.16 0.56 23.53
C SER A 287 28.99 1.54 23.67
N GLY A 288 28.64 1.91 24.90
CA GLY A 288 27.64 2.97 25.18
C GLY A 288 28.16 4.38 24.89
N GLN A 289 29.46 4.54 24.58
CA GLN A 289 30.07 5.80 24.18
C GLN A 289 30.89 5.65 22.91
N LYS A 290 31.04 6.74 22.15
CA LYS A 290 31.86 6.76 20.94
C LYS A 290 33.27 6.28 21.26
N ILE A 291 33.72 5.21 20.62
CA ILE A 291 35.08 4.69 20.75
C ILE A 291 36.05 5.72 20.16
N LYS A 292 36.91 6.29 21.03
CA LYS A 292 37.91 7.28 20.61
C LYS A 292 39.15 6.60 20.08
N LYS A 293 39.76 7.20 19.05
CA LYS A 293 41.09 6.79 18.56
C LYS A 293 42.11 7.08 19.65
N GLN A 294 42.91 6.07 20.04
CA GLN A 294 44.04 6.24 20.96
C GLN A 294 45.30 6.47 20.15
N GLU A 295 46.11 7.44 20.54
CA GLU A 295 47.44 7.66 19.96
C GLU A 295 48.33 6.44 20.26
N GLY A 296 48.84 5.79 19.21
CA GLY A 296 49.64 4.55 19.34
C GLY A 296 48.82 3.27 19.61
N GLY A 297 47.48 3.36 19.72
CA GLY A 297 46.61 2.21 19.94
C GLY A 297 46.24 1.49 18.64
N GLY A 298 46.08 0.17 18.70
CA GLY A 298 45.58 -0.65 17.61
C GLY A 298 44.11 -0.38 17.28
N ALA A 299 43.58 -1.04 16.26
CA ALA A 299 42.11 -1.03 15.97
C ALA A 299 41.33 -1.65 17.15
N PRO A 300 40.11 -1.16 17.44
CA PRO A 300 39.29 -1.75 18.47
C PRO A 300 38.97 -3.21 18.13
N GLN A 301 39.11 -4.11 19.07
CA GLN A 301 38.71 -5.50 18.93
C GLN A 301 37.22 -5.61 19.13
N LEU A 302 36.51 -6.16 18.14
CA LEU A 302 35.09 -6.41 18.19
C LEU A 302 34.83 -7.92 18.38
N GLU A 303 34.04 -8.25 19.38
CA GLU A 303 33.57 -9.62 19.59
C GLU A 303 32.20 -9.77 18.94
N PHE A 304 32.02 -10.83 18.14
CA PHE A 304 30.76 -11.09 17.46
C PHE A 304 30.00 -12.23 18.12
N VAL A 305 28.69 -12.04 18.23
CA VAL A 305 27.74 -13.08 18.62
C VAL A 305 26.64 -13.19 17.58
N GLN A 306 26.12 -14.40 17.42
CA GLN A 306 25.07 -14.67 16.44
C GLN A 306 23.74 -14.02 16.87
N ASN A 307 23.01 -13.45 15.94
CA ASN A 307 21.64 -12.98 16.15
C ASN A 307 20.64 -14.14 16.07
N ALA A 308 19.48 -13.95 16.67
CA ALA A 308 18.38 -14.91 16.58
C ALA A 308 17.86 -15.00 15.13
N ASP A 309 17.60 -16.21 14.68
CA ASP A 309 17.01 -16.46 13.36
C ASP A 309 15.49 -16.27 13.43
N ILE A 310 15.03 -15.12 13.00
CA ILE A 310 13.60 -14.73 13.05
C ILE A 310 12.73 -15.73 12.29
N LEU A 311 13.15 -16.10 11.07
CA LEU A 311 12.38 -17.03 10.24
C LEU A 311 12.27 -18.41 10.88
N ALA A 312 13.36 -18.93 11.43
CA ALA A 312 13.37 -20.22 12.14
C ALA A 312 12.52 -20.15 13.43
N SER A 313 12.58 -19.03 14.17
CA SER A 313 11.75 -18.83 15.37
C SER A 313 10.26 -18.85 15.04
N VAL A 314 9.83 -18.19 13.96
CA VAL A 314 8.43 -18.23 13.52
C VAL A 314 8.06 -19.61 12.98
N ALA A 315 8.91 -20.27 12.19
CA ALA A 315 8.67 -21.62 11.69
C ALA A 315 8.45 -22.63 12.81
N ALA A 316 9.19 -22.50 13.92
CA ALA A 316 8.99 -23.34 15.10
C ALA A 316 7.59 -23.18 15.72
N THR A 317 7.03 -21.96 15.77
CA THR A 317 5.66 -21.75 16.24
C THR A 317 4.63 -22.35 15.29
N THR A 318 4.89 -22.34 13.99
CA THR A 318 4.02 -22.93 12.96
C THR A 318 3.89 -24.44 13.11
N SER A 319 4.96 -25.12 13.48
CA SER A 319 4.98 -26.60 13.71
C SER A 319 3.99 -27.04 14.78
N LEU A 320 3.65 -26.17 15.71
CA LEU A 320 2.71 -26.43 16.81
C LEU A 320 1.24 -26.11 16.45
N SER A 321 1.04 -25.03 15.71
CA SER A 321 -0.29 -24.45 15.46
C SER A 321 -0.80 -24.61 14.02
N GLY A 322 0.08 -24.97 13.09
CA GLY A 322 -0.20 -24.91 11.66
C GLY A 322 -0.16 -23.48 11.06
N TRP A 323 -0.08 -22.43 11.88
CA TRP A 323 -0.10 -21.03 11.46
C TRP A 323 1.00 -20.21 12.14
N PRO A 324 1.52 -19.15 11.48
CA PRO A 324 1.20 -18.62 10.13
C PRO A 324 1.79 -19.47 8.98
N TYR A 325 1.32 -19.27 7.75
CA TYR A 325 2.01 -19.75 6.55
C TYR A 325 3.29 -18.94 6.37
N CYS A 326 4.44 -19.61 6.51
CA CYS A 326 5.75 -18.95 6.52
C CYS A 326 6.33 -18.84 5.12
N VAL A 327 6.72 -17.62 4.74
CA VAL A 327 7.45 -17.30 3.50
C VAL A 327 8.79 -16.68 3.86
N GLY A 328 9.88 -17.29 3.43
CA GLY A 328 11.23 -16.76 3.62
C GLY A 328 11.77 -16.15 2.34
N PHE A 329 12.69 -15.20 2.47
CA PHE A 329 13.48 -14.67 1.36
C PHE A 329 14.95 -15.10 1.49
N ALA A 330 15.58 -15.37 0.35
CA ALA A 330 17.00 -15.68 0.24
C ALA A 330 17.59 -14.86 -0.90
N ALA A 331 18.59 -14.04 -0.56
CA ALA A 331 19.43 -13.36 -1.54
C ALA A 331 20.77 -14.12 -1.61
N GLU A 332 20.96 -14.90 -2.66
CA GLU A 332 22.19 -15.68 -2.87
C GLU A 332 23.08 -14.96 -3.90
N SER A 333 24.38 -15.17 -3.83
CA SER A 333 25.33 -14.63 -4.81
C SER A 333 25.46 -15.52 -6.04
N GLU A 334 25.35 -16.85 -5.87
CA GLU A 334 25.52 -17.89 -6.89
C GLU A 334 24.67 -19.11 -6.56
N ASN A 335 24.50 -20.02 -7.51
CA ASN A 335 23.84 -21.34 -7.33
C ASN A 335 22.48 -21.30 -6.64
N LEU A 336 21.68 -20.28 -6.94
CA LEU A 336 20.37 -20.05 -6.29
C LEU A 336 19.46 -21.28 -6.33
N MET A 337 19.51 -22.10 -7.40
CA MET A 337 18.66 -23.27 -7.56
C MET A 337 18.97 -24.35 -6.51
N GLU A 338 20.23 -24.61 -6.25
CA GLU A 338 20.66 -25.61 -5.27
C GLU A 338 20.49 -25.12 -3.83
N PHE A 339 20.98 -23.90 -3.56
CA PHE A 339 20.95 -23.33 -2.21
C PHE A 339 19.54 -22.95 -1.78
N GLY A 340 18.66 -22.53 -2.70
CA GLY A 340 17.28 -22.15 -2.38
C GLY A 340 16.45 -23.34 -1.86
N ALA A 341 16.48 -24.48 -2.55
CA ALA A 341 15.77 -25.69 -2.14
C ALA A 341 16.28 -26.20 -0.76
N ALA A 342 17.62 -26.33 -0.62
CA ALA A 342 18.23 -26.78 0.64
C ALA A 342 17.93 -25.83 1.82
N LYS A 343 17.91 -24.52 1.58
CA LYS A 343 17.58 -23.52 2.61
C LYS A 343 16.12 -23.62 3.05
N ARG A 344 15.18 -23.81 2.11
CA ARG A 344 13.77 -24.03 2.42
C ARG A 344 13.59 -25.21 3.38
N GLU A 345 14.19 -26.37 3.04
CA GLU A 345 14.12 -27.59 3.85
C GLU A 345 14.75 -27.40 5.23
N ARG A 346 15.97 -26.84 5.28
CA ARG A 346 16.66 -26.56 6.54
C ARG A 346 15.85 -25.63 7.47
N LYS A 347 15.10 -24.66 6.92
CA LYS A 347 14.26 -23.75 7.70
C LYS A 347 12.89 -24.32 8.01
N GLY A 348 12.51 -25.46 7.44
CA GLY A 348 11.20 -26.09 7.64
C GLY A 348 10.02 -25.21 7.22
N ILE A 349 10.18 -24.42 6.16
CA ILE A 349 9.15 -23.48 5.68
C ILE A 349 8.50 -23.96 4.39
N PRO A 350 7.21 -23.69 4.17
CA PRO A 350 6.50 -24.14 2.98
C PRO A 350 6.94 -23.41 1.70
N LEU A 351 7.37 -22.15 1.79
CA LEU A 351 7.75 -21.34 0.63
C LEU A 351 9.01 -20.53 0.91
N LEU A 352 9.99 -20.63 0.00
CA LEU A 352 11.16 -19.74 -0.04
C LEU A 352 11.18 -18.97 -1.36
N VAL A 353 11.42 -17.69 -1.29
CA VAL A 353 11.61 -16.78 -2.43
C VAL A 353 13.09 -16.47 -2.59
N GLY A 354 13.66 -16.88 -3.69
CA GLY A 354 15.07 -16.68 -3.99
C GLY A 354 15.31 -15.59 -5.05
N ASN A 355 16.38 -14.83 -4.90
CA ASN A 355 16.88 -13.91 -5.91
C ASN A 355 18.40 -13.81 -5.87
N ILE A 356 19.02 -13.30 -6.95
CA ILE A 356 20.45 -13.06 -6.99
C ILE A 356 20.74 -11.65 -6.43
N GLY A 357 21.15 -11.60 -5.17
CA GLY A 357 21.31 -10.37 -4.38
C GLY A 357 22.13 -9.26 -5.06
N PRO A 358 23.36 -9.52 -5.53
CA PRO A 358 24.21 -8.48 -6.16
C PRO A 358 23.58 -7.81 -7.39
N GLN A 359 22.69 -8.50 -8.09
CA GLN A 359 22.02 -7.98 -9.29
C GLN A 359 20.74 -7.19 -8.98
N THR A 360 20.25 -7.25 -7.75
CA THR A 360 18.90 -6.77 -7.40
C THR A 360 18.87 -5.72 -6.29
N PHE A 361 19.95 -5.60 -5.51
CA PHE A 361 20.03 -4.59 -4.45
C PHE A 361 20.04 -3.17 -5.04
N GLY A 362 19.13 -2.32 -4.54
CA GLY A 362 18.96 -0.95 -5.01
C GLY A 362 18.25 -0.79 -6.36
N GLN A 363 18.11 -1.87 -7.16
CA GLN A 363 17.41 -1.82 -8.46
C GLN A 363 15.90 -1.80 -8.26
N ASP A 364 15.17 -1.30 -9.27
CA ASP A 364 13.70 -1.25 -9.27
C ASP A 364 13.08 -2.52 -9.86
N GLU A 365 13.81 -3.28 -10.66
CA GLU A 365 13.40 -4.56 -11.24
C GLU A 365 14.10 -5.75 -10.57
N ASN A 366 13.50 -6.93 -10.68
CA ASN A 366 14.04 -8.17 -10.17
C ASN A 366 13.54 -9.38 -10.99
N THR A 367 14.17 -10.54 -10.78
CA THR A 367 13.66 -11.88 -11.10
C THR A 367 13.64 -12.67 -9.81
N ILE A 368 12.56 -13.34 -9.50
CA ILE A 368 12.44 -14.17 -8.30
C ILE A 368 12.05 -15.61 -8.64
N ILE A 369 12.53 -16.54 -7.84
CA ILE A 369 12.24 -17.97 -7.95
C ILE A 369 11.57 -18.41 -6.66
N LEU A 370 10.44 -19.07 -6.79
CA LEU A 370 9.69 -19.63 -5.68
C LEU A 370 10.06 -21.10 -5.53
N PHE A 371 10.49 -21.51 -4.34
CA PHE A 371 10.81 -22.90 -3.99
C PHE A 371 9.78 -23.41 -3.01
N ASP A 372 9.08 -24.50 -3.35
CA ASP A 372 8.14 -25.21 -2.51
C ASP A 372 8.41 -26.73 -2.53
N GLU A 373 7.52 -27.52 -1.97
CA GLU A 373 7.67 -28.98 -1.93
C GLU A 373 7.52 -29.65 -3.31
N SER A 374 6.84 -28.99 -4.26
CA SER A 374 6.64 -29.49 -5.62
C SER A 374 7.79 -29.13 -6.57
N GLY A 375 8.74 -28.31 -6.12
CA GLY A 375 9.90 -27.89 -6.89
C GLY A 375 10.09 -26.38 -6.91
N HIS A 376 10.20 -25.80 -8.10
CA HIS A 376 10.40 -24.35 -8.23
C HIS A 376 9.56 -23.74 -9.35
N THR A 377 9.22 -22.46 -9.17
CA THR A 377 8.51 -21.63 -10.17
C THR A 377 9.27 -20.32 -10.36
N VAL A 378 9.59 -19.97 -11.61
CA VAL A 378 10.28 -18.71 -11.95
C VAL A 378 9.25 -17.64 -12.23
N LEU A 379 9.31 -16.53 -11.51
CA LEU A 379 8.61 -15.30 -11.87
C LEU A 379 9.57 -14.43 -12.69
N PRO A 380 9.23 -14.11 -13.94
CA PRO A 380 10.14 -13.44 -14.86
C PRO A 380 10.41 -12.01 -14.41
N ARG A 381 11.49 -11.44 -14.96
CA ARG A 381 11.91 -10.08 -14.64
C ARG A 381 10.78 -9.06 -14.83
N ALA A 382 10.50 -8.33 -13.78
CA ALA A 382 9.54 -7.25 -13.73
C ALA A 382 9.91 -6.24 -12.62
N ASP A 383 9.20 -5.13 -12.57
CA ASP A 383 9.30 -4.21 -11.43
C ASP A 383 8.89 -4.90 -10.11
N LYS A 384 9.42 -4.39 -9.00
CA LYS A 384 9.23 -5.02 -7.68
C LYS A 384 7.78 -5.09 -7.23
N LEU A 385 6.93 -4.14 -7.60
CA LEU A 385 5.52 -4.17 -7.24
C LEU A 385 4.76 -5.24 -8.04
N SER A 386 5.02 -5.34 -9.34
CA SER A 386 4.45 -6.38 -10.19
C SER A 386 4.85 -7.78 -9.71
N LEU A 387 6.12 -7.99 -9.35
CA LEU A 387 6.57 -9.25 -8.74
C LEU A 387 5.92 -9.52 -7.39
N ALA A 388 5.77 -8.50 -6.56
CA ALA A 388 5.11 -8.61 -5.26
C ALA A 388 3.63 -9.02 -5.40
N ARG A 389 2.89 -8.46 -6.37
CA ARG A 389 1.51 -8.87 -6.68
C ARG A 389 1.42 -10.32 -7.15
N GLN A 390 2.36 -10.74 -8.01
CA GLN A 390 2.43 -12.14 -8.44
C GLN A 390 2.73 -13.07 -7.26
N LEU A 391 3.69 -12.72 -6.41
CA LEU A 391 4.02 -13.48 -5.19
C LEU A 391 2.81 -13.59 -4.26
N VAL A 392 2.10 -12.49 -4.01
CA VAL A 392 0.90 -12.47 -3.16
C VAL A 392 -0.20 -13.36 -3.74
N SER A 393 -0.40 -13.35 -5.05
CA SER A 393 -1.33 -14.25 -5.74
C SER A 393 -0.93 -15.72 -5.56
N GLU A 394 0.36 -16.04 -5.68
CA GLU A 394 0.89 -17.38 -5.48
C GLU A 394 0.77 -17.85 -4.01
N ILE A 395 0.95 -16.95 -3.04
CA ILE A 395 0.69 -17.25 -1.62
C ILE A 395 -0.80 -17.54 -1.40
N ALA A 396 -1.69 -16.73 -1.97
CA ALA A 396 -3.14 -16.92 -1.82
C ALA A 396 -3.60 -18.28 -2.34
N LYS A 397 -3.13 -18.70 -3.53
CA LYS A 397 -3.43 -20.03 -4.09
C LYS A 397 -3.03 -21.17 -3.14
N ARG A 398 -1.83 -21.08 -2.54
CA ARG A 398 -1.32 -22.09 -1.60
C ARG A 398 -2.11 -22.12 -0.28
N LEU A 399 -2.59 -20.95 0.18
CA LEU A 399 -3.47 -20.87 1.34
C LEU A 399 -4.83 -21.54 1.08
N GLU A 400 -5.41 -21.34 -0.10
CA GLU A 400 -6.67 -21.99 -0.51
C GLU A 400 -6.51 -23.50 -0.57
N GLN A 401 -5.44 -24.01 -1.21
CA GLN A 401 -5.14 -25.44 -1.26
C GLN A 401 -5.00 -26.06 0.12
N ARG A 402 -4.32 -25.34 1.04
CA ARG A 402 -4.17 -25.80 2.43
C ARG A 402 -5.51 -25.86 3.18
N SER A 403 -6.38 -24.87 2.97
CA SER A 403 -7.70 -24.85 3.61
C SER A 403 -8.63 -25.95 3.12
N LEU A 404 -8.37 -26.56 1.97
CA LEU A 404 -9.12 -27.70 1.42
C LEU A 404 -8.63 -29.06 1.97
N LEU A 405 -7.44 -29.08 2.61
CA LEU A 405 -6.83 -30.28 3.17
C LEU A 405 -7.00 -30.42 4.70
N THR A 406 -7.45 -29.32 5.34
CA THR A 406 -7.78 -29.25 6.78
C THR A 406 -9.28 -29.17 6.99
#